data_71dee8791e0f17d61097a8623c21f107
#
_entry.id   71dee8791e0f17d61097a8623c21f107
#
_cell.length_a   1.000
_cell.length_b   1.000
_cell.length_c   1.000
_cell.angle_alpha   90.00
_cell.angle_beta   90.00
_cell.angle_gamma   90.00
#
_symmetry.space_group_name_H-M   'P 1'
#
loop_
_entity.id
_entity.type
_entity.pdbx_description
1 polymer ?
#
loop_
_entity_poly.entity_id
_entity_poly.type
_entity_poly.pdbx_seq_one_letter_code
_entity_poly.pdbx_strand_id
1 'polypeptide(L)'
;MLKYNMVKMLYLLSVITFSLCQETPFIESVDPAFGGLGSTIIINGSNFSPNDVDNTVFFGGMEADILNTTENELMVTVPYGAYYAPISVYTNGLYVSSSQRFNVIFDAAEELTVSHISNQLDNPFLGAKYYDVKIADLNGDEIPEIVTSEAGSGSSAYLAIFTTSIDDEGMISIDDRLEINFGTGVYSAPQDIAIGDVNGDGLLDVVTSEKGDVTDDFQAHTCIFINTSYHQIFSFESPIIIDGDGYESCVQLQDINGDGKLDIVTTRGTYDQLGVYVNTSDGNSVSFADKVIISNVLANGRPDFADLNGDGMIDMVTASYSSSSYSNREVFVYSNNSAEGNIEFDLEATIVAGGFPPAGYNDYNWSSSNPTLADIDGDGRLDIIVGNGTCGLCSPSGISILRNISTDSELGFEYEYSDFYQYESNSLPVGISISDLNGDGKPDLLTNDWMGGISIMVNSSTEGNISLEEQMQIGVGGFPLSIATADLNMDSTPEIVVANWEVEGLRVIHNFLPVNYSGIQGDLNGDGMIDILDIIILVNMILDDEYSTIADLNEDGELNILEIGRAHV
;
A
#
# COMPACT_ATOMS: atom_id res chain seq x y z
N MET A 1 -30.54 -9.61 -57.00
CA MET A 1 -29.23 -9.05 -56.67
C MET A 1 -29.29 -7.85 -55.67
N LEU A 2 -30.18 -6.89 -55.81
CA LEU A 2 -30.24 -5.75 -54.89
C LEU A 2 -30.65 -6.12 -53.45
N LYS A 3 -31.56 -7.11 -53.23
CA LYS A 3 -31.95 -7.54 -51.89
C LYS A 3 -30.85 -8.31 -51.14
N TYR A 4 -29.96 -8.97 -51.86
CA TYR A 4 -28.86 -9.72 -51.25
C TYR A 4 -27.72 -8.80 -50.77
N ASN A 5 -27.53 -7.70 -51.45
CA ASN A 5 -26.56 -6.68 -51.04
C ASN A 5 -27.05 -5.82 -49.89
N MET A 6 -28.35 -5.59 -49.76
CA MET A 6 -28.91 -4.87 -48.59
C MET A 6 -28.85 -5.67 -47.30
N VAL A 7 -29.03 -6.99 -47.36
CA VAL A 7 -28.89 -7.87 -46.19
C VAL A 7 -27.41 -7.99 -45.78
N LYS A 8 -26.46 -8.05 -46.72
CA LYS A 8 -25.03 -8.02 -46.40
C LYS A 8 -24.60 -6.65 -45.82
N MET A 9 -25.17 -5.56 -46.31
CA MET A 9 -24.91 -4.23 -45.80
C MET A 9 -25.53 -4.00 -44.42
N LEU A 10 -26.72 -4.60 -44.15
CA LEU A 10 -27.28 -4.61 -42.77
C LEU A 10 -26.48 -5.53 -41.83
N TYR A 11 -25.93 -6.66 -42.33
CA TYR A 11 -25.04 -7.50 -41.53
C TYR A 11 -23.66 -6.86 -41.32
N LEU A 12 -23.14 -6.08 -42.27
CA LEU A 12 -21.92 -5.29 -42.07
C LEU A 12 -22.15 -4.07 -41.14
N LEU A 13 -23.37 -3.51 -41.12
CA LEU A 13 -23.72 -2.44 -40.19
C LEU A 13 -24.03 -2.96 -38.75
N SER A 14 -24.37 -4.23 -38.59
CA SER A 14 -24.55 -4.85 -37.26
C SER A 14 -23.26 -5.40 -36.68
N VAL A 15 -22.16 -5.37 -37.39
CA VAL A 15 -20.79 -5.70 -36.96
C VAL A 15 -19.91 -4.45 -36.84
N ILE A 16 -20.44 -3.25 -37.06
CA ILE A 16 -19.93 -2.08 -36.37
C ILE A 16 -20.50 -2.21 -34.95
N THR A 17 -19.89 -3.10 -34.17
CA THR A 17 -19.84 -2.87 -32.74
C THR A 17 -19.37 -1.43 -32.60
N PHE A 18 -20.26 -0.56 -32.12
CA PHE A 18 -19.83 0.55 -31.34
C PHE A 18 -18.93 -0.07 -30.29
N SER A 19 -17.63 -0.01 -30.47
CA SER A 19 -16.73 0.14 -29.35
C SER A 19 -17.20 1.46 -28.75
N LEU A 20 -18.19 1.38 -27.88
CA LEU A 20 -18.40 2.44 -26.88
C LEU A 20 -17.02 2.52 -26.26
N CYS A 21 -16.33 3.64 -26.44
CA CYS A 21 -15.19 3.96 -25.64
C CYS A 21 -15.70 3.81 -24.22
N GLN A 22 -15.26 2.78 -23.52
CA GLN A 22 -15.65 2.58 -22.14
C GLN A 22 -15.10 3.81 -21.42
N GLU A 23 -15.97 4.54 -20.75
CA GLU A 23 -15.54 5.70 -19.98
C GLU A 23 -14.76 5.16 -18.77
N THR A 24 -13.65 5.81 -18.43
CA THR A 24 -12.84 5.44 -17.27
C THR A 24 -13.66 5.59 -15.99
N PRO A 25 -13.56 4.65 -15.05
CA PRO A 25 -14.21 4.79 -13.76
C PRO A 25 -13.64 5.99 -12.99
N PHE A 26 -14.45 6.53 -12.08
CA PHE A 26 -14.04 7.64 -11.24
C PHE A 26 -14.63 7.47 -9.84
N ILE A 27 -13.82 7.68 -8.80
CA ILE A 27 -14.23 7.70 -7.40
C ILE A 27 -14.37 9.16 -6.97
N GLU A 28 -15.59 9.57 -6.59
CA GLU A 28 -15.89 10.91 -6.07
C GLU A 28 -15.65 11.00 -4.56
N SER A 29 -16.09 9.98 -3.81
CA SER A 29 -15.91 9.92 -2.36
C SER A 29 -16.03 8.50 -1.82
N VAL A 30 -15.44 8.30 -0.64
CA VAL A 30 -15.57 7.08 0.18
C VAL A 30 -16.25 7.48 1.49
N ASP A 31 -17.34 6.85 1.87
CA ASP A 31 -18.14 7.21 3.05
C ASP A 31 -18.51 5.97 3.90
N PRO A 32 -18.06 5.92 5.16
CA PRO A 32 -17.05 6.79 5.76
C PRO A 32 -15.64 6.56 5.18
N ALA A 33 -14.75 7.55 5.29
CA ALA A 33 -13.35 7.47 4.85
C ALA A 33 -12.45 6.63 5.79
N PHE A 34 -13.03 6.06 6.81
CA PHE A 34 -12.38 5.15 7.76
C PHE A 34 -13.39 4.14 8.28
N GLY A 35 -12.94 2.99 8.75
CA GLY A 35 -13.82 1.95 9.30
C GLY A 35 -13.04 0.78 9.86
N GLY A 36 -13.66 0.04 10.76
CA GLY A 36 -13.12 -1.21 11.28
C GLY A 36 -13.36 -2.36 10.31
N LEU A 37 -12.65 -3.46 10.50
CA LEU A 37 -12.81 -4.69 9.73
C LEU A 37 -14.27 -5.16 9.74
N GLY A 38 -14.77 -5.64 8.61
CA GLY A 38 -16.15 -6.07 8.42
C GLY A 38 -17.19 -4.93 8.35
N SER A 39 -16.81 -3.67 8.55
CA SER A 39 -17.74 -2.54 8.43
C SER A 39 -18.09 -2.26 6.96
N THR A 40 -19.30 -1.73 6.74
CA THR A 40 -19.79 -1.40 5.40
C THR A 40 -19.37 0.00 5.00
N ILE A 41 -18.81 0.13 3.79
CA ILE A 41 -18.33 1.37 3.19
C ILE A 41 -19.07 1.60 1.87
N ILE A 42 -19.39 2.86 1.58
CA ILE A 42 -19.99 3.29 0.32
C ILE A 42 -18.94 4.05 -0.49
N ILE A 43 -18.64 3.55 -1.69
CA ILE A 43 -17.79 4.21 -2.67
C ILE A 43 -18.71 4.89 -3.68
N ASN A 44 -18.75 6.21 -3.67
CA ASN A 44 -19.49 7.02 -4.63
C ASN A 44 -18.60 7.39 -5.80
N GLY A 45 -19.16 7.39 -7.02
CA GLY A 45 -18.39 7.69 -8.20
C GLY A 45 -19.21 7.63 -9.49
N SER A 46 -18.57 7.21 -10.58
CA SER A 46 -19.23 7.04 -11.87
C SER A 46 -18.53 5.97 -12.72
N ASN A 47 -19.27 5.45 -13.70
CA ASN A 47 -18.81 4.45 -14.68
C ASN A 47 -18.44 3.10 -14.06
N PHE A 48 -18.97 2.77 -12.88
CA PHE A 48 -18.87 1.42 -12.32
C PHE A 48 -19.79 0.45 -13.10
N SER A 49 -19.48 -0.83 -13.10
CA SER A 49 -20.39 -1.83 -13.67
C SER A 49 -21.59 -2.02 -12.74
N PRO A 50 -22.84 -2.01 -13.26
CA PRO A 50 -24.00 -2.39 -12.47
C PRO A 50 -24.07 -3.91 -12.19
N ASN A 51 -23.09 -4.67 -12.64
CA ASN A 51 -22.97 -6.10 -12.46
C ASN A 51 -21.78 -6.36 -11.53
N ASP A 52 -22.02 -6.96 -10.37
CA ASP A 52 -21.03 -7.17 -9.32
C ASP A 52 -19.77 -7.90 -9.81
N VAL A 53 -19.95 -8.95 -10.61
CA VAL A 53 -18.83 -9.78 -11.11
C VAL A 53 -17.86 -9.05 -12.07
N ASP A 54 -18.22 -7.86 -12.53
CA ASP A 54 -17.38 -7.03 -13.38
C ASP A 54 -16.63 -5.95 -12.59
N ASN A 55 -16.83 -5.90 -11.27
CA ASN A 55 -16.12 -5.01 -10.36
C ASN A 55 -15.26 -5.84 -9.39
N THR A 56 -14.07 -5.32 -9.07
CA THR A 56 -13.22 -5.81 -7.98
C THR A 56 -12.74 -4.61 -7.19
N VAL A 57 -12.79 -4.69 -5.87
CA VAL A 57 -12.40 -3.59 -4.98
C VAL A 57 -11.32 -4.09 -4.03
N PHE A 58 -10.24 -3.31 -3.90
CA PHE A 58 -9.16 -3.62 -2.98
C PHE A 58 -8.94 -2.51 -1.96
N PHE A 59 -8.73 -2.89 -0.71
CA PHE A 59 -8.21 -2.05 0.37
C PHE A 59 -6.72 -2.40 0.56
N GLY A 60 -5.85 -1.64 -0.10
CA GLY A 60 -4.46 -2.02 -0.26
C GLY A 60 -4.31 -3.28 -1.11
N GLY A 61 -3.81 -4.38 -0.53
CA GLY A 61 -3.67 -5.68 -1.19
C GLY A 61 -4.77 -6.68 -0.89
N MET A 62 -5.89 -6.26 -0.26
CA MET A 62 -6.96 -7.15 0.20
C MET A 62 -8.25 -6.90 -0.57
N GLU A 63 -8.82 -7.94 -1.18
CA GLU A 63 -10.08 -7.86 -1.93
C GLU A 63 -11.27 -7.73 -0.96
N ALA A 64 -12.21 -6.85 -1.29
CA ALA A 64 -13.41 -6.58 -0.52
C ALA A 64 -14.64 -7.25 -1.12
N ASP A 65 -15.51 -7.76 -0.28
CA ASP A 65 -16.82 -8.25 -0.69
C ASP A 65 -17.72 -7.09 -1.13
N ILE A 66 -18.30 -7.22 -2.33
CA ILE A 66 -19.25 -6.26 -2.88
C ILE A 66 -20.67 -6.66 -2.47
N LEU A 67 -21.30 -5.85 -1.61
CA LEU A 67 -22.66 -6.08 -1.13
C LEU A 67 -23.72 -5.59 -2.10
N ASN A 68 -23.43 -4.51 -2.82
CA ASN A 68 -24.32 -3.92 -3.83
C ASN A 68 -23.53 -3.08 -4.83
N THR A 69 -24.01 -2.99 -6.06
CA THR A 69 -23.40 -2.21 -7.12
C THR A 69 -24.42 -1.49 -7.98
N THR A 70 -24.06 -0.27 -8.39
CA THR A 70 -24.74 0.54 -9.39
C THR A 70 -23.71 1.24 -10.28
N GLU A 71 -24.12 1.97 -11.30
CA GLU A 71 -23.21 2.77 -12.13
C GLU A 71 -22.51 3.90 -11.36
N ASN A 72 -23.01 4.27 -10.16
CA ASN A 72 -22.52 5.42 -9.40
C ASN A 72 -22.17 5.08 -7.93
N GLU A 73 -22.34 3.84 -7.50
CA GLU A 73 -22.15 3.48 -6.11
C GLU A 73 -21.75 2.01 -6.01
N LEU A 74 -20.72 1.72 -5.22
CA LEU A 74 -20.36 0.40 -4.75
C LEU A 74 -20.50 0.37 -3.23
N MET A 75 -21.20 -0.63 -2.70
CA MET A 75 -21.28 -0.90 -1.27
C MET A 75 -20.45 -2.13 -0.99
N VAL A 76 -19.44 -2.00 -0.14
CA VAL A 76 -18.44 -3.03 0.13
C VAL A 76 -18.20 -3.21 1.63
N THR A 77 -17.63 -4.34 2.03
CA THR A 77 -17.13 -4.55 3.40
C THR A 77 -15.63 -4.29 3.46
N VAL A 78 -15.15 -3.76 4.58
CA VAL A 78 -13.70 -3.64 4.84
C VAL A 78 -13.15 -5.05 5.08
N PRO A 79 -12.24 -5.55 4.23
CA PRO A 79 -11.72 -6.91 4.35
C PRO A 79 -10.72 -7.05 5.49
N TYR A 80 -10.54 -8.27 6.01
CA TYR A 80 -9.44 -8.60 6.91
C TYR A 80 -8.10 -8.36 6.22
N GLY A 81 -7.08 -7.99 6.99
CA GLY A 81 -5.77 -7.64 6.45
C GLY A 81 -5.70 -6.30 5.71
N ALA A 82 -6.82 -5.56 5.59
CA ALA A 82 -6.80 -4.20 5.05
C ALA A 82 -5.85 -3.30 5.86
N TYR A 83 -5.21 -2.37 5.16
CA TYR A 83 -4.25 -1.45 5.76
C TYR A 83 -4.39 -0.03 5.18
N TYR A 84 -3.68 0.93 5.76
CA TYR A 84 -3.71 2.33 5.32
C TYR A 84 -3.22 2.47 3.87
N ALA A 85 -4.15 2.58 2.94
CA ALA A 85 -3.90 2.65 1.50
C ALA A 85 -5.06 3.33 0.77
N PRO A 86 -4.89 3.80 -0.47
CA PRO A 86 -6.02 4.16 -1.31
C PRO A 86 -6.88 2.91 -1.60
N ILE A 87 -8.19 3.11 -1.73
CA ILE A 87 -9.08 2.07 -2.23
C ILE A 87 -8.94 2.02 -3.76
N SER A 88 -8.69 0.84 -4.28
CA SER A 88 -8.59 0.58 -5.71
C SER A 88 -9.85 -0.11 -6.22
N VAL A 89 -10.40 0.37 -7.32
CA VAL A 89 -11.55 -0.24 -8.00
C VAL A 89 -11.15 -0.59 -9.43
N TYR A 90 -11.35 -1.85 -9.77
CA TYR A 90 -11.28 -2.34 -11.15
C TYR A 90 -12.71 -2.61 -11.62
N THR A 91 -13.08 -2.03 -12.74
CA THR A 91 -14.41 -2.24 -13.33
C THR A 91 -14.27 -2.48 -14.83
N ASN A 92 -14.76 -3.63 -15.30
CA ASN A 92 -14.60 -4.05 -16.70
C ASN A 92 -13.13 -4.00 -17.20
N GLY A 93 -12.16 -4.27 -16.33
CA GLY A 93 -10.73 -4.25 -16.62
C GLY A 93 -10.10 -2.86 -16.66
N LEU A 94 -10.80 -1.80 -16.21
CA LEU A 94 -10.26 -0.47 -16.01
C LEU A 94 -10.13 -0.14 -14.53
N TYR A 95 -9.04 0.53 -14.19
CA TYR A 95 -8.62 0.89 -12.84
C TYR A 95 -8.96 2.32 -12.47
N VAL A 96 -9.25 2.55 -11.20
CA VAL A 96 -9.25 3.85 -10.54
C VAL A 96 -8.90 3.67 -9.06
N SER A 97 -8.24 4.66 -8.46
CA SER A 97 -7.99 4.72 -7.02
C SER A 97 -8.64 5.94 -6.38
N SER A 98 -8.93 5.82 -5.07
CA SER A 98 -9.39 6.97 -4.29
C SER A 98 -8.25 7.99 -4.12
N SER A 99 -8.59 9.29 -4.12
CA SER A 99 -7.64 10.36 -3.82
C SER A 99 -7.18 10.35 -2.37
N GLN A 100 -8.02 9.88 -1.45
CA GLN A 100 -7.70 9.70 -0.04
C GLN A 100 -7.33 8.25 0.25
N ARG A 101 -6.49 8.05 1.26
CA ARG A 101 -6.17 6.73 1.79
C ARG A 101 -7.20 6.35 2.85
N PHE A 102 -7.72 5.13 2.76
CA PHE A 102 -8.65 4.61 3.75
C PHE A 102 -7.91 4.26 5.03
N ASN A 103 -8.43 4.70 6.17
CA ASN A 103 -7.86 4.38 7.48
C ASN A 103 -8.64 3.24 8.12
N VAL A 104 -7.96 2.11 8.38
CA VAL A 104 -8.52 0.98 9.12
C VAL A 104 -8.40 1.28 10.60
N ILE A 105 -9.51 1.25 11.33
CA ILE A 105 -9.59 1.59 12.75
C ILE A 105 -10.06 0.40 13.58
N PHE A 106 -9.74 0.44 14.87
CA PHE A 106 -10.25 -0.50 15.87
C PHE A 106 -10.47 0.22 17.22
N ASP A 107 -11.16 -0.40 18.15
CA ASP A 107 -11.41 0.18 19.49
C ASP A 107 -10.40 -0.38 20.48
N ALA A 108 -9.30 0.34 20.71
CA ALA A 108 -8.29 -0.08 21.68
C ALA A 108 -8.79 0.07 23.12
N ALA A 109 -8.55 -0.96 23.94
CA ALA A 109 -8.93 -0.94 25.35
C ALA A 109 -7.94 -0.18 26.24
N GLU A 110 -6.72 0.05 25.78
CA GLU A 110 -5.61 0.66 26.51
C GLU A 110 -4.80 1.59 25.59
N GLU A 111 -3.94 2.43 26.16
CA GLU A 111 -2.99 3.25 25.41
C GLU A 111 -1.84 2.38 24.89
N LEU A 112 -1.41 2.60 23.65
CA LEU A 112 -0.27 1.89 23.03
C LEU A 112 1.03 2.19 23.79
N THR A 113 1.75 1.15 24.17
CA THR A 113 3.07 1.24 24.80
C THR A 113 4.04 0.24 24.18
N VAL A 114 5.33 0.42 24.37
CA VAL A 114 6.37 -0.53 23.91
C VAL A 114 6.12 -1.97 24.38
N SER A 115 5.43 -2.16 25.51
CA SER A 115 5.12 -3.50 26.02
C SER A 115 4.06 -4.24 25.20
N HIS A 116 3.25 -3.54 24.43
CA HIS A 116 2.28 -4.14 23.53
C HIS A 116 2.91 -4.58 22.20
N ILE A 117 4.07 -4.04 21.87
CA ILE A 117 4.79 -4.37 20.65
C ILE A 117 5.88 -5.40 20.96
N SER A 118 5.68 -6.62 20.55
CA SER A 118 6.60 -7.72 20.84
C SER A 118 7.28 -8.26 19.58
N ASN A 119 8.60 -8.27 19.63
CA ASN A 119 9.41 -8.90 18.60
C ASN A 119 9.50 -10.40 18.87
N GLN A 120 8.56 -11.15 18.35
CA GLN A 120 8.55 -12.61 18.45
C GLN A 120 8.50 -13.22 17.07
N LEU A 121 9.64 -13.47 16.45
CA LEU A 121 9.62 -14.50 15.43
C LEU A 121 10.98 -15.15 15.27
N ASP A 122 10.98 -16.43 15.47
CA ASP A 122 11.95 -17.32 14.87
C ASP A 122 11.66 -17.36 13.36
N ASN A 123 12.35 -16.51 12.58
CA ASN A 123 12.31 -16.63 11.14
C ASN A 123 12.94 -17.96 10.72
N PRO A 124 12.18 -18.91 10.18
CA PRO A 124 12.73 -20.20 9.76
C PRO A 124 13.70 -20.08 8.56
N PHE A 125 13.72 -18.93 7.89
CA PHE A 125 14.53 -18.65 6.69
C PHE A 125 15.69 -17.68 6.99
N LEU A 126 16.40 -17.91 8.09
CA LEU A 126 17.59 -17.15 8.48
C LEU A 126 18.66 -17.13 7.38
N GLY A 127 19.23 -15.96 7.13
CA GLY A 127 20.36 -15.77 6.20
C GLY A 127 19.97 -15.27 4.81
N ALA A 128 18.70 -15.13 4.52
CA ALA A 128 18.21 -14.42 3.33
C ALA A 128 18.30 -12.91 3.54
N LYS A 129 18.46 -12.16 2.44
CA LYS A 129 18.57 -10.70 2.43
C LYS A 129 17.38 -10.14 1.66
N TYR A 130 16.52 -9.40 2.35
CA TYR A 130 15.34 -8.81 1.76
C TYR A 130 15.50 -7.31 1.60
N TYR A 131 15.09 -6.78 0.44
CA TYR A 131 15.15 -5.36 0.14
C TYR A 131 13.83 -4.66 0.39
N ASP A 132 12.73 -5.27 -0.03
CA ASP A 132 11.40 -4.71 0.11
C ASP A 132 10.41 -5.76 0.62
N VAL A 133 9.32 -5.29 1.21
CA VAL A 133 8.21 -6.10 1.69
C VAL A 133 6.88 -5.44 1.37
N LYS A 134 5.95 -6.25 0.89
CA LYS A 134 4.54 -5.89 0.68
C LYS A 134 3.64 -6.96 1.27
N ILE A 135 2.40 -6.61 1.50
CA ILE A 135 1.36 -7.50 2.03
C ILE A 135 0.19 -7.47 1.05
N ALA A 136 -0.28 -8.64 0.63
CA ALA A 136 -1.44 -8.79 -0.24
C ALA A 136 -1.95 -10.23 -0.22
N ASP A 137 -3.25 -10.41 -0.41
CA ASP A 137 -3.83 -11.70 -0.73
C ASP A 137 -3.64 -11.98 -2.22
N LEU A 138 -2.71 -12.87 -2.56
CA LEU A 138 -2.37 -13.23 -3.93
C LEU A 138 -3.05 -14.51 -4.40
N ASN A 139 -3.65 -15.28 -3.51
CA ASN A 139 -4.24 -16.57 -3.83
C ASN A 139 -5.76 -16.61 -3.68
N GLY A 140 -6.38 -15.55 -3.14
CA GLY A 140 -7.82 -15.41 -2.95
C GLY A 140 -8.36 -16.24 -1.79
N ASP A 141 -7.61 -16.36 -0.68
CA ASP A 141 -8.06 -17.08 0.51
C ASP A 141 -8.39 -16.17 1.71
N GLU A 142 -8.36 -14.85 1.49
CA GLU A 142 -8.64 -13.81 2.47
C GLU A 142 -7.56 -13.69 3.58
N ILE A 143 -6.48 -14.45 3.49
CA ILE A 143 -5.32 -14.37 4.39
C ILE A 143 -4.18 -13.67 3.63
N PRO A 144 -3.66 -12.55 4.15
CA PRO A 144 -2.62 -11.82 3.44
C PRO A 144 -1.29 -12.56 3.44
N GLU A 145 -0.65 -12.64 2.27
CA GLU A 145 0.73 -13.09 2.13
C GLU A 145 1.73 -11.98 2.37
N ILE A 146 2.92 -12.37 2.84
CA ILE A 146 4.08 -11.49 2.90
C ILE A 146 4.91 -11.70 1.64
N VAL A 147 5.00 -10.66 0.80
CA VAL A 147 5.71 -10.68 -0.48
C VAL A 147 7.03 -9.92 -0.33
N THR A 148 8.15 -10.56 -0.65
CA THR A 148 9.47 -9.94 -0.48
C THR A 148 10.35 -10.12 -1.71
N SER A 149 11.23 -9.16 -1.92
CA SER A 149 12.32 -9.24 -2.89
C SER A 149 13.59 -9.74 -2.21
N GLU A 150 14.16 -10.86 -2.71
CA GLU A 150 15.32 -11.49 -2.09
C GLU A 150 16.57 -11.41 -2.95
N ALA A 151 17.68 -10.96 -2.33
CA ALA A 151 19.01 -11.10 -2.88
C ALA A 151 19.53 -12.51 -2.63
N GLY A 152 19.53 -13.34 -3.65
CA GLY A 152 20.11 -14.67 -3.57
C GLY A 152 21.63 -14.67 -3.37
N SER A 153 22.16 -15.76 -2.87
CA SER A 153 23.60 -16.00 -2.81
C SER A 153 24.12 -16.45 -4.18
N GLY A 154 24.89 -15.61 -4.85
CA GLY A 154 25.47 -15.94 -6.15
C GLY A 154 24.70 -15.31 -7.32
N SER A 155 24.10 -16.08 -8.19
CA SER A 155 23.44 -15.61 -9.42
C SER A 155 21.93 -15.86 -9.41
N SER A 156 21.29 -15.92 -8.26
CA SER A 156 19.85 -16.20 -8.13
C SER A 156 19.19 -15.13 -7.30
N ALA A 157 18.25 -14.41 -7.89
CA ALA A 157 17.33 -13.52 -7.23
C ALA A 157 15.94 -14.15 -7.23
N TYR A 158 15.16 -13.92 -6.21
CA TYR A 158 13.83 -14.52 -6.05
C TYR A 158 12.81 -13.47 -5.62
N LEU A 159 11.61 -13.59 -6.14
CA LEU A 159 10.41 -13.13 -5.48
C LEU A 159 10.03 -14.22 -4.49
N ALA A 160 9.99 -13.90 -3.20
CA ALA A 160 9.60 -14.85 -2.17
C ALA A 160 8.23 -14.44 -1.60
N ILE A 161 7.29 -15.39 -1.63
CA ILE A 161 5.94 -15.22 -1.08
C ILE A 161 5.84 -16.17 0.11
N PHE A 162 5.45 -15.63 1.26
CA PHE A 162 5.30 -16.39 2.48
C PHE A 162 3.82 -16.46 2.85
N THR A 163 3.34 -17.67 3.08
CA THR A 163 2.04 -17.89 3.71
C THR A 163 2.20 -17.89 5.23
N THR A 164 1.16 -17.46 5.90
CA THR A 164 1.09 -17.42 7.35
C THR A 164 -0.04 -18.31 7.86
N SER A 165 0.09 -18.77 9.09
CA SER A 165 -1.00 -19.37 9.86
C SER A 165 -1.04 -18.81 11.27
N ILE A 166 -2.16 -18.98 11.92
CA ILE A 166 -2.43 -18.47 13.25
C ILE A 166 -2.65 -19.68 14.17
N ASP A 167 -1.97 -19.72 15.31
CA ASP A 167 -2.19 -20.76 16.31
C ASP A 167 -3.37 -20.40 17.23
N ASP A 168 -3.75 -21.35 18.13
CA ASP A 168 -4.83 -21.16 19.09
C ASP A 168 -4.60 -20.01 20.09
N GLU A 169 -3.40 -19.43 20.11
CA GLU A 169 -3.00 -18.31 20.98
C GLU A 169 -2.94 -16.98 20.22
N GLY A 170 -3.33 -16.99 18.93
CA GLY A 170 -3.30 -15.82 18.06
C GLY A 170 -1.90 -15.47 17.52
N MET A 171 -0.94 -16.38 17.68
CA MET A 171 0.43 -16.17 17.23
C MET A 171 0.60 -16.55 15.78
N ILE A 172 1.25 -15.67 15.01
CA ILE A 172 1.54 -15.91 13.61
C ILE A 172 2.74 -16.86 13.46
N SER A 173 2.59 -17.82 12.58
CA SER A 173 3.67 -18.67 12.09
C SER A 173 3.85 -18.46 10.59
N ILE A 174 5.10 -18.42 10.15
CA ILE A 174 5.41 -18.47 8.70
C ILE A 174 5.50 -19.94 8.32
N ASP A 175 4.59 -20.42 7.47
CA ASP A 175 4.43 -21.85 7.16
C ASP A 175 5.24 -22.26 5.95
N ASP A 176 4.88 -21.73 4.79
CA ASP A 176 5.49 -22.08 3.52
C ASP A 176 6.14 -20.85 2.86
N ARG A 177 7.12 -21.13 2.03
CA ARG A 177 7.78 -20.14 1.20
C ARG A 177 7.75 -20.59 -0.25
N LEU A 178 7.07 -19.82 -1.08
CA LEU A 178 7.13 -19.96 -2.53
C LEU A 178 8.26 -19.08 -3.07
N GLU A 179 9.19 -19.67 -3.82
CA GLU A 179 10.24 -18.95 -4.54
C GLU A 179 9.92 -18.89 -6.03
N ILE A 180 9.80 -17.70 -6.56
CA ILE A 180 9.63 -17.49 -8.00
C ILE A 180 10.93 -16.92 -8.54
N ASN A 181 11.58 -17.70 -9.43
CA ASN A 181 12.84 -17.31 -10.04
C ASN A 181 12.59 -16.33 -11.20
N PHE A 182 13.40 -15.30 -11.30
CA PHE A 182 13.34 -14.29 -12.36
C PHE A 182 13.69 -14.79 -13.76
N GLY A 183 14.15 -16.02 -13.90
CA GLY A 183 14.54 -16.60 -15.18
C GLY A 183 16.04 -16.54 -15.46
N THR A 184 16.43 -16.93 -16.68
CA THR A 184 17.84 -16.96 -17.09
C THR A 184 18.30 -15.59 -17.57
N GLY A 185 19.39 -15.07 -17.03
CA GLY A 185 20.00 -13.80 -17.44
C GLY A 185 19.77 -12.64 -16.48
N VAL A 186 18.94 -12.84 -15.44
CA VAL A 186 18.69 -11.88 -14.38
C VAL A 186 19.56 -12.27 -13.19
N TYR A 187 20.58 -11.48 -12.88
CA TYR A 187 21.62 -11.81 -11.90
C TYR A 187 21.69 -10.84 -10.74
N SER A 188 20.80 -9.87 -10.69
CA SER A 188 20.83 -8.85 -9.63
C SER A 188 19.66 -8.98 -8.68
N ALA A 189 19.86 -8.42 -7.50
CA ALA A 189 18.82 -8.39 -6.49
C ALA A 189 17.69 -7.43 -6.89
N PRO A 190 16.44 -7.87 -6.83
CA PRO A 190 15.31 -6.97 -6.93
C PRO A 190 15.38 -5.95 -5.79
N GLN A 191 15.11 -4.68 -6.10
CA GLN A 191 15.24 -3.59 -5.14
C GLN A 191 13.91 -3.17 -4.56
N ASP A 192 12.85 -3.27 -5.33
CA ASP A 192 11.53 -2.75 -4.99
C ASP A 192 10.43 -3.63 -5.60
N ILE A 193 9.25 -3.63 -4.98
CA ILE A 193 8.08 -4.40 -5.36
C ILE A 193 6.89 -3.45 -5.49
N ALA A 194 6.10 -3.63 -6.53
CA ALA A 194 4.76 -3.06 -6.66
C ALA A 194 3.75 -4.18 -6.91
N ILE A 195 2.56 -4.05 -6.33
CA ILE A 195 1.47 -5.02 -6.48
C ILE A 195 0.26 -4.30 -7.05
N GLY A 196 -0.38 -4.87 -8.06
CA GLY A 196 -1.59 -4.35 -8.70
C GLY A 196 -1.98 -5.19 -9.90
N ASP A 197 -3.24 -5.17 -10.27
CA ASP A 197 -3.74 -5.87 -11.45
C ASP A 197 -3.35 -5.10 -12.72
N VAL A 198 -2.29 -5.54 -13.40
CA VAL A 198 -1.76 -4.85 -14.60
C VAL A 198 -2.42 -5.29 -15.89
N ASN A 199 -3.18 -6.38 -15.86
CA ASN A 199 -3.82 -6.95 -17.03
C ASN A 199 -5.35 -6.78 -17.05
N GLY A 200 -5.95 -6.36 -15.92
CA GLY A 200 -7.38 -6.12 -15.77
C GLY A 200 -8.20 -7.41 -15.60
N ASP A 201 -7.60 -8.49 -15.07
CA ASP A 201 -8.28 -9.77 -14.86
C ASP A 201 -8.87 -9.95 -13.45
N GLY A 202 -8.62 -8.99 -12.55
CA GLY A 202 -9.09 -8.98 -11.17
C GLY A 202 -8.16 -9.66 -10.17
N LEU A 203 -7.02 -10.19 -10.60
CA LEU A 203 -5.98 -10.75 -9.72
C LEU A 203 -4.82 -9.75 -9.57
N LEU A 204 -4.27 -9.68 -8.37
CA LEU A 204 -3.12 -8.81 -8.14
C LEU A 204 -1.84 -9.45 -8.70
N ASP A 205 -1.19 -8.76 -9.62
CA ASP A 205 0.10 -9.10 -10.20
C ASP A 205 1.24 -8.50 -9.37
N VAL A 206 2.47 -9.00 -9.58
CA VAL A 206 3.66 -8.48 -8.91
C VAL A 206 4.65 -7.95 -9.92
N VAL A 207 5.12 -6.73 -9.71
CA VAL A 207 6.14 -6.08 -10.53
C VAL A 207 7.36 -5.76 -9.68
N THR A 208 8.55 -6.05 -10.17
CA THR A 208 9.80 -5.78 -9.46
C THR A 208 10.77 -4.99 -10.31
N SER A 209 11.57 -4.14 -9.67
CA SER A 209 12.71 -3.49 -10.31
C SER A 209 14.02 -4.15 -9.90
N GLU A 210 14.94 -4.28 -10.83
CA GLU A 210 16.25 -4.88 -10.61
C GLU A 210 17.39 -3.94 -10.98
N LYS A 211 18.39 -3.96 -10.13
CA LYS A 211 19.52 -3.04 -10.22
C LYS A 211 20.48 -3.30 -11.39
N GLY A 212 20.48 -4.47 -11.99
CA GLY A 212 21.52 -4.89 -12.92
C GLY A 212 22.86 -5.24 -12.25
N ASP A 213 23.70 -6.07 -12.87
CA ASP A 213 25.04 -6.39 -12.38
C ASP A 213 26.08 -5.46 -13.02
N VAL A 214 27.00 -4.96 -12.21
CA VAL A 214 28.15 -4.13 -12.65
C VAL A 214 29.09 -4.86 -13.63
N THR A 215 28.95 -6.17 -13.80
CA THR A 215 29.77 -6.98 -14.70
C THR A 215 29.21 -7.13 -16.11
N ASP A 216 27.90 -6.86 -16.32
CA ASP A 216 27.18 -7.09 -17.57
C ASP A 216 26.62 -5.80 -18.21
N ASP A 217 27.40 -4.74 -18.29
CA ASP A 217 27.01 -3.46 -18.90
C ASP A 217 25.80 -2.76 -18.24
N PHE A 218 25.55 -3.01 -16.95
CA PHE A 218 24.48 -2.37 -16.15
C PHE A 218 23.07 -2.53 -16.71
N GLN A 219 22.72 -3.68 -17.24
CA GLN A 219 21.34 -3.92 -17.61
C GLN A 219 20.49 -4.10 -16.35
N ALA A 220 19.64 -3.12 -16.10
CA ALA A 220 18.53 -3.25 -15.16
C ALA A 220 17.35 -3.93 -15.86
N HIS A 221 16.50 -4.56 -15.08
CA HIS A 221 15.27 -5.17 -15.60
C HIS A 221 14.09 -4.78 -14.75
N THR A 222 12.94 -4.65 -15.39
CA THR A 222 11.64 -4.67 -14.72
C THR A 222 11.00 -6.03 -15.03
N CYS A 223 10.68 -6.79 -13.99
CA CYS A 223 10.07 -8.11 -14.15
C CYS A 223 8.62 -8.06 -13.69
N ILE A 224 7.72 -8.60 -14.52
CA ILE A 224 6.28 -8.64 -14.29
C ILE A 224 5.89 -10.11 -14.13
N PHE A 225 5.29 -10.44 -13.00
CA PHE A 225 4.79 -11.76 -12.64
C PHE A 225 3.26 -11.73 -12.70
N ILE A 226 2.70 -12.26 -13.79
CA ILE A 226 1.24 -12.33 -13.95
C ILE A 226 0.71 -13.44 -13.07
N ASN A 227 -0.17 -13.06 -12.17
CA ASN A 227 -0.83 -13.96 -11.24
C ASN A 227 -1.96 -14.72 -11.95
N THR A 228 -1.96 -16.02 -11.79
CA THR A 228 -3.00 -16.92 -12.31
C THR A 228 -3.49 -17.86 -11.21
N SER A 229 -3.32 -17.43 -9.95
CA SER A 229 -3.72 -18.20 -8.76
C SER A 229 -5.22 -18.46 -8.77
N TYR A 230 -5.61 -19.60 -8.24
CA TYR A 230 -7.01 -20.01 -8.22
C TYR A 230 -7.28 -20.93 -7.04
N HIS A 231 -8.30 -20.63 -6.24
CA HIS A 231 -8.72 -21.44 -5.10
C HIS A 231 -7.56 -21.82 -4.17
N GLN A 232 -6.86 -20.80 -3.62
CA GLN A 232 -5.77 -20.98 -2.65
C GLN A 232 -4.52 -21.68 -3.21
N ILE A 233 -4.43 -21.84 -4.53
CA ILE A 233 -3.27 -22.42 -5.20
C ILE A 233 -2.52 -21.32 -5.94
N PHE A 234 -1.30 -21.05 -5.50
CA PHE A 234 -0.42 -20.10 -6.18
C PHE A 234 -0.06 -20.56 -7.59
N SER A 235 -0.23 -19.71 -8.54
CA SER A 235 0.18 -19.93 -9.92
C SER A 235 0.56 -18.60 -10.56
N PHE A 236 1.70 -18.56 -11.21
CA PHE A 236 2.17 -17.39 -11.94
C PHE A 236 2.61 -17.82 -13.33
N GLU A 237 2.41 -16.96 -14.32
CA GLU A 237 2.99 -17.14 -15.64
C GLU A 237 4.53 -16.99 -15.59
N SER A 238 5.20 -17.37 -16.68
CA SER A 238 6.63 -17.05 -16.80
C SER A 238 6.82 -15.53 -16.80
N PRO A 239 7.78 -14.99 -16.02
CA PRO A 239 7.92 -13.55 -15.90
C PRO A 239 8.16 -12.86 -17.24
N ILE A 240 7.48 -11.74 -17.45
CA ILE A 240 7.74 -10.84 -18.56
C ILE A 240 8.89 -9.94 -18.12
N ILE A 241 9.98 -9.94 -18.89
CA ILE A 241 11.17 -9.16 -18.59
C ILE A 241 11.23 -7.98 -19.54
N ILE A 242 11.24 -6.77 -19.00
CA ILE A 242 11.47 -5.53 -19.74
C ILE A 242 12.91 -5.11 -19.47
N ASP A 243 13.71 -5.01 -20.55
CA ASP A 243 15.08 -4.54 -20.45
C ASP A 243 15.10 -3.04 -20.13
N GLY A 244 15.69 -2.69 -19.00
CA GLY A 244 15.91 -1.31 -18.60
C GLY A 244 17.14 -0.68 -19.26
N ASP A 245 17.25 0.63 -19.16
CA ASP A 245 18.33 1.42 -19.76
C ASP A 245 19.39 1.89 -18.74
N GLY A 246 19.50 1.21 -17.61
CA GLY A 246 20.45 1.53 -16.56
C GLY A 246 20.04 1.04 -15.17
N TYR A 247 20.31 1.82 -14.16
CA TYR A 247 20.11 1.50 -12.76
C TYR A 247 18.68 1.84 -12.32
N GLU A 248 17.76 0.88 -12.34
CA GLU A 248 16.39 1.07 -11.85
C GLU A 248 16.33 0.69 -10.37
N SER A 249 16.01 1.67 -9.51
CA SER A 249 16.06 1.49 -8.05
C SER A 249 14.69 1.43 -7.39
N CYS A 250 13.63 1.74 -8.14
CA CYS A 250 12.27 1.77 -7.64
C CYS A 250 11.29 1.38 -8.75
N VAL A 251 10.19 0.76 -8.36
CA VAL A 251 9.05 0.48 -9.24
C VAL A 251 7.75 0.86 -8.52
N GLN A 252 6.83 1.47 -9.26
CA GLN A 252 5.46 1.73 -8.79
C GLN A 252 4.46 1.49 -9.93
N LEU A 253 3.23 1.23 -9.56
CA LEU A 253 2.10 1.07 -10.47
C LEU A 253 1.13 2.22 -10.25
N GLN A 254 0.89 3.02 -11.29
CA GLN A 254 -0.01 4.19 -11.27
C GLN A 254 -0.62 4.40 -12.66
N ASP A 255 -1.88 4.81 -12.72
CA ASP A 255 -2.46 5.30 -13.97
C ASP A 255 -2.02 6.76 -14.18
N ILE A 256 -0.89 6.94 -14.86
CA ILE A 256 -0.28 8.26 -15.05
C ILE A 256 -0.98 9.07 -16.13
N ASN A 257 -1.59 8.41 -17.11
CA ASN A 257 -2.18 9.08 -18.27
C ASN A 257 -3.71 9.20 -18.22
N GLY A 258 -4.36 8.63 -17.19
CA GLY A 258 -5.81 8.68 -16.98
C GLY A 258 -6.61 7.76 -17.91
N ASP A 259 -5.97 6.69 -18.46
CA ASP A 259 -6.63 5.76 -19.38
C ASP A 259 -7.29 4.55 -18.66
N GLY A 260 -7.17 4.49 -17.33
CA GLY A 260 -7.73 3.44 -16.50
C GLY A 260 -6.87 2.17 -16.45
N LYS A 261 -5.59 2.25 -16.78
CA LYS A 261 -4.65 1.13 -16.69
C LYS A 261 -3.44 1.50 -15.86
N LEU A 262 -2.95 0.54 -15.08
CA LEU A 262 -1.75 0.75 -14.29
C LEU A 262 -0.51 0.78 -15.18
N ASP A 263 0.12 1.96 -15.29
CA ASP A 263 1.42 2.14 -15.92
C ASP A 263 2.53 1.73 -14.95
N ILE A 264 3.70 1.32 -15.47
CA ILE A 264 4.87 1.04 -14.64
C ILE A 264 5.75 2.30 -14.59
N VAL A 265 5.96 2.79 -13.38
CA VAL A 265 6.83 3.92 -13.11
C VAL A 265 8.13 3.43 -12.49
N THR A 266 9.28 3.82 -13.05
CA THR A 266 10.60 3.47 -12.52
C THR A 266 11.45 4.72 -12.29
N THR A 267 12.32 4.69 -11.29
CA THR A 267 13.29 5.76 -11.07
C THR A 267 14.71 5.28 -11.31
N ARG A 268 15.54 6.16 -11.83
CA ARG A 268 16.93 5.88 -12.15
C ARG A 268 17.85 6.55 -11.13
N GLY A 269 18.19 5.82 -10.07
CA GLY A 269 18.85 6.33 -8.87
C GLY A 269 20.19 7.08 -9.02
N THR A 270 20.72 7.25 -10.23
CA THR A 270 21.96 7.99 -10.47
C THR A 270 21.80 9.16 -11.45
N TYR A 271 20.64 9.36 -12.05
CA TYR A 271 20.46 10.30 -13.17
C TYR A 271 19.29 11.27 -13.02
N ASP A 272 18.65 11.36 -11.87
CA ASP A 272 17.49 12.26 -11.67
C ASP A 272 16.44 12.12 -12.79
N GLN A 273 16.00 10.91 -13.09
CA GLN A 273 15.07 10.62 -14.18
C GLN A 273 13.95 9.70 -13.71
N LEU A 274 12.77 10.02 -14.18
CA LEU A 274 11.61 9.14 -14.09
C LEU A 274 11.43 8.43 -15.43
N GLY A 275 11.16 7.15 -15.40
CA GLY A 275 10.78 6.36 -16.57
C GLY A 275 9.34 5.85 -16.42
N VAL A 276 8.56 5.97 -17.46
CA VAL A 276 7.18 5.46 -17.49
C VAL A 276 7.03 4.50 -18.66
N TYR A 277 6.58 3.28 -18.38
CA TYR A 277 6.12 2.33 -19.37
C TYR A 277 4.60 2.35 -19.39
N VAL A 278 4.03 2.96 -20.43
CA VAL A 278 2.57 3.07 -20.56
C VAL A 278 1.97 1.70 -20.85
N ASN A 279 0.96 1.33 -20.08
CA ASN A 279 0.26 0.06 -20.22
C ASN A 279 -0.64 0.06 -21.47
N THR A 280 -0.37 -0.84 -22.38
CA THR A 280 -1.13 -1.03 -23.62
C THR A 280 -1.84 -2.38 -23.68
N SER A 281 -1.99 -3.04 -22.54
CA SER A 281 -2.69 -4.33 -22.42
C SER A 281 -4.12 -4.26 -22.93
N ASP A 282 -4.63 -5.34 -23.50
CA ASP A 282 -5.96 -5.39 -24.13
C ASP A 282 -6.90 -6.48 -23.55
N GLY A 283 -6.58 -6.96 -22.34
CA GLY A 283 -7.32 -8.04 -21.67
C GLY A 283 -7.01 -9.45 -22.17
N ASN A 284 -6.31 -9.59 -23.31
CA ASN A 284 -5.87 -10.87 -23.87
C ASN A 284 -4.35 -11.04 -23.80
N SER A 285 -3.62 -9.92 -23.70
CA SER A 285 -2.17 -9.92 -23.61
C SER A 285 -1.67 -8.71 -22.85
N VAL A 286 -0.71 -8.95 -21.95
CA VAL A 286 0.02 -7.91 -21.24
C VAL A 286 1.02 -7.27 -22.20
N SER A 287 0.98 -5.97 -22.31
CA SER A 287 1.92 -5.21 -23.14
C SER A 287 2.13 -3.80 -22.62
N PHE A 288 3.34 -3.30 -22.77
CA PHE A 288 3.73 -1.94 -22.40
C PHE A 288 4.40 -1.26 -23.59
N ALA A 289 4.18 0.05 -23.72
CA ALA A 289 4.87 0.86 -24.72
C ALA A 289 6.36 1.02 -24.37
N ASP A 290 7.15 1.50 -25.34
CA ASP A 290 8.54 1.88 -25.08
C ASP A 290 8.62 2.92 -23.95
N LYS A 291 9.65 2.81 -23.10
CA LYS A 291 9.87 3.69 -21.96
C LYS A 291 9.93 5.16 -22.34
N VAL A 292 9.08 5.96 -21.72
CA VAL A 292 9.14 7.42 -21.79
C VAL A 292 10.04 7.92 -20.64
N ILE A 293 11.10 8.64 -20.99
CA ILE A 293 12.02 9.25 -19.99
C ILE A 293 11.60 10.68 -19.72
N ILE A 294 11.26 10.97 -18.47
CA ILE A 294 10.95 12.31 -17.98
C ILE A 294 12.21 12.90 -17.35
N SER A 295 12.93 13.73 -18.07
CA SER A 295 14.25 14.21 -17.69
C SER A 295 14.24 15.55 -16.92
N ASN A 296 13.09 16.18 -16.78
CA ASN A 296 12.91 17.41 -15.98
C ASN A 296 12.45 17.14 -14.54
N VAL A 297 12.37 15.87 -14.16
CA VAL A 297 11.98 15.41 -12.83
C VAL A 297 13.22 15.02 -12.04
N LEU A 298 13.36 15.59 -10.85
CA LEU A 298 14.41 15.22 -9.90
C LEU A 298 13.92 14.04 -9.03
N ALA A 299 14.06 12.82 -9.55
CA ALA A 299 13.59 11.58 -8.90
C ALA A 299 14.77 10.64 -8.66
N ASN A 300 15.51 10.86 -7.58
CA ASN A 300 16.64 10.00 -7.17
C ASN A 300 16.24 8.84 -6.24
N GLY A 301 15.08 8.93 -5.61
CA GLY A 301 14.51 7.94 -4.71
C GLY A 301 13.18 7.43 -5.23
N ARG A 302 12.45 6.75 -4.38
CA ARG A 302 11.07 6.31 -4.62
C ARG A 302 10.14 7.53 -4.53
N PRO A 303 9.42 7.91 -5.59
CA PRO A 303 8.36 8.92 -5.49
C PRO A 303 7.16 8.37 -4.72
N ASP A 304 6.28 9.22 -4.24
CA ASP A 304 4.90 8.85 -3.88
C ASP A 304 3.91 9.65 -4.72
N PHE A 305 2.73 9.08 -4.92
CA PHE A 305 1.74 9.57 -5.87
C PHE A 305 0.36 9.67 -5.22
N ALA A 306 -0.34 10.77 -5.48
CA ALA A 306 -1.75 10.96 -5.15
C ALA A 306 -2.29 12.17 -5.91
N ASP A 307 -3.60 12.28 -6.04
CA ASP A 307 -4.26 13.54 -6.43
C ASP A 307 -4.19 14.52 -5.25
N LEU A 308 -3.21 15.43 -5.28
CA LEU A 308 -2.92 16.35 -4.17
C LEU A 308 -3.73 17.66 -4.23
N ASN A 309 -4.30 17.96 -5.38
CA ASN A 309 -5.04 19.19 -5.63
C ASN A 309 -6.53 18.97 -5.93
N GLY A 310 -7.00 17.73 -6.05
CA GLY A 310 -8.40 17.39 -6.30
C GLY A 310 -8.83 17.54 -7.76
N ASP A 311 -7.89 17.55 -8.73
CA ASP A 311 -8.21 17.69 -10.16
C ASP A 311 -8.49 16.35 -10.86
N GLY A 312 -8.28 15.24 -10.17
CA GLY A 312 -8.50 13.87 -10.66
C GLY A 312 -7.29 13.26 -11.37
N MET A 313 -6.17 13.98 -11.46
CA MET A 313 -4.90 13.45 -11.97
C MET A 313 -3.95 13.10 -10.82
N ILE A 314 -3.18 12.05 -10.98
CA ILE A 314 -2.25 11.59 -9.94
C ILE A 314 -0.98 12.43 -9.98
N ASP A 315 -0.81 13.35 -9.04
CA ASP A 315 0.37 14.18 -8.84
C ASP A 315 1.53 13.37 -8.25
N MET A 316 2.74 13.92 -8.24
CA MET A 316 3.94 13.23 -7.80
C MET A 316 4.74 14.06 -6.80
N VAL A 317 5.21 13.41 -5.74
CA VAL A 317 6.17 13.95 -4.79
C VAL A 317 7.47 13.18 -4.85
N THR A 318 8.59 13.88 -4.90
CA THR A 318 9.94 13.29 -4.81
C THR A 318 10.79 14.02 -3.78
N ALA A 319 11.84 13.37 -3.29
CA ALA A 319 12.79 14.00 -2.40
C ALA A 319 14.23 13.87 -2.94
N SER A 320 15.06 14.86 -2.68
CA SER A 320 16.45 14.83 -3.15
C SER A 320 17.30 13.88 -2.34
N TYR A 321 17.95 12.94 -3.02
CA TYR A 321 19.04 12.13 -2.48
C TYR A 321 20.35 12.56 -3.16
N SER A 322 21.13 13.41 -2.55
CA SER A 322 22.39 13.85 -3.14
C SER A 322 23.60 13.39 -2.33
N SER A 323 24.41 12.53 -2.94
CA SER A 323 25.72 12.12 -2.41
C SER A 323 26.85 13.12 -2.74
N SER A 324 26.61 14.16 -3.55
CA SER A 324 27.70 14.98 -4.14
C SER A 324 27.53 16.48 -4.11
N SER A 325 26.41 17.05 -3.75
CA SER A 325 26.25 18.50 -3.60
C SER A 325 25.66 18.87 -2.24
N TYR A 326 26.36 19.73 -1.59
CA TYR A 326 26.06 20.29 -0.28
C TYR A 326 24.66 20.91 -0.24
N SER A 327 23.87 20.59 0.74
CA SER A 327 22.76 21.38 1.26
C SER A 327 21.32 21.11 0.78
N ASN A 328 21.00 20.17 -0.10
CA ASN A 328 19.64 20.14 -0.61
C ASN A 328 18.81 19.02 0.03
N ARG A 329 18.04 19.36 1.06
CA ARG A 329 16.92 18.58 1.61
C ARG A 329 15.67 19.09 0.91
N GLU A 330 15.63 18.94 -0.40
CA GLU A 330 14.54 19.48 -1.19
C GLU A 330 13.50 18.37 -1.42
N VAL A 331 12.27 18.73 -1.18
CA VAL A 331 11.09 18.00 -1.58
C VAL A 331 10.52 18.71 -2.80
N PHE A 332 10.26 17.95 -3.85
CA PHE A 332 9.74 18.46 -5.11
C PHE A 332 8.32 17.95 -5.29
N VAL A 333 7.41 18.83 -5.59
CA VAL A 333 6.01 18.54 -5.87
C VAL A 333 5.75 18.85 -7.33
N TYR A 334 5.21 17.89 -8.04
CA TYR A 334 4.90 18.00 -9.45
C TYR A 334 3.41 17.77 -9.70
N SER A 335 2.77 18.68 -10.42
CA SER A 335 1.44 18.43 -10.97
C SER A 335 1.53 17.54 -12.21
N ASN A 336 0.55 16.66 -12.36
CA ASN A 336 0.43 15.78 -13.50
C ASN A 336 -0.46 16.42 -14.57
N ASN A 337 0.13 16.78 -15.70
CA ASN A 337 -0.56 17.32 -16.86
C ASN A 337 -0.59 16.33 -18.03
N SER A 338 -0.46 15.05 -17.72
CA SER A 338 -0.44 13.98 -18.73
C SER A 338 -1.81 13.81 -19.40
N ALA A 339 -1.78 13.27 -20.59
CA ALA A 339 -2.96 12.89 -21.35
C ALA A 339 -2.60 11.68 -22.22
N GLU A 340 -3.59 11.01 -22.81
CA GLU A 340 -3.37 9.90 -23.72
C GLU A 340 -2.30 10.25 -24.78
N GLY A 341 -1.20 9.49 -24.75
CA GLY A 341 -0.08 9.64 -25.66
C GLY A 341 0.96 10.72 -25.29
N ASN A 342 0.80 11.41 -24.16
CA ASN A 342 1.77 12.40 -23.67
C ASN A 342 1.87 12.33 -22.14
N ILE A 343 3.05 12.03 -21.62
CA ILE A 343 3.34 12.07 -20.17
C ILE A 343 4.06 13.37 -19.85
N GLU A 344 3.47 14.19 -18.97
CA GLU A 344 3.97 15.52 -18.64
C GLU A 344 3.77 15.84 -17.16
N PHE A 345 4.85 16.20 -16.48
CA PHE A 345 4.86 16.67 -15.09
C PHE A 345 5.47 18.06 -15.02
N ASP A 346 4.77 18.97 -14.37
CA ASP A 346 5.23 20.32 -14.12
C ASP A 346 5.64 20.51 -12.65
N LEU A 347 6.82 21.07 -12.42
CA LEU A 347 7.31 21.37 -11.08
C LEU A 347 6.56 22.56 -10.49
N GLU A 348 5.75 22.32 -9.46
CA GLU A 348 4.95 23.33 -8.78
C GLU A 348 5.65 23.89 -7.54
N ALA A 349 6.33 23.04 -6.76
CA ALA A 349 6.99 23.48 -5.54
C ALA A 349 8.32 22.80 -5.32
N THR A 350 9.25 23.56 -4.71
CA THR A 350 10.49 23.06 -4.13
C THR A 350 10.55 23.53 -2.69
N ILE A 351 10.52 22.61 -1.74
CA ILE A 351 10.43 22.90 -0.31
C ILE A 351 11.68 22.34 0.38
N VAL A 352 12.37 23.16 1.17
CA VAL A 352 13.50 22.69 1.96
C VAL A 352 12.97 22.17 3.29
N ALA A 353 13.03 20.85 3.50
CA ALA A 353 12.58 20.17 4.69
C ALA A 353 13.75 19.71 5.57
N GLY A 354 13.54 19.59 6.87
CA GLY A 354 14.49 19.06 7.85
C GLY A 354 15.08 20.08 8.81
N GLY A 355 15.61 19.56 9.92
CA GLY A 355 16.22 20.37 10.99
C GLY A 355 17.43 21.16 10.51
N PHE A 356 17.60 22.39 10.98
CA PHE A 356 18.76 23.19 10.70
C PHE A 356 19.98 22.69 11.50
N PRO A 357 21.14 22.51 10.90
CA PRO A 357 22.33 22.18 11.64
C PRO A 357 22.69 23.33 12.59
N PRO A 358 23.27 23.04 13.76
CA PRO A 358 23.84 24.09 14.62
C PRO A 358 24.85 24.92 13.85
N ALA A 359 24.86 26.24 14.04
CA ALA A 359 25.77 27.15 13.37
C ALA A 359 27.24 26.72 13.57
N GLY A 360 27.92 26.41 12.48
CA GLY A 360 29.34 26.02 12.49
C GLY A 360 29.66 24.59 12.01
N TYR A 361 28.63 23.79 11.69
CA TYR A 361 28.83 22.48 11.09
C TYR A 361 28.72 22.58 9.56
N ASN A 362 29.74 22.08 8.86
CA ASN A 362 29.69 21.87 7.42
C ASN A 362 29.00 20.54 7.18
N ASP A 363 27.79 20.57 6.59
CA ASP A 363 26.96 19.41 6.35
C ASP A 363 27.55 18.54 5.24
N TYR A 364 28.12 17.43 5.63
CA TYR A 364 28.51 16.37 4.72
C TYR A 364 27.50 15.22 4.85
N ASN A 365 26.81 14.90 3.75
CA ASN A 365 25.95 13.73 3.57
C ASN A 365 24.62 13.77 4.35
N TRP A 366 23.71 14.62 3.93
CA TRP A 366 22.29 14.51 4.27
C TRP A 366 21.57 13.78 3.15
N SER A 367 20.72 12.81 3.50
CA SER A 367 19.76 12.20 2.58
C SER A 367 18.38 12.38 3.17
N SER A 368 17.41 12.79 2.39
CA SER A 368 16.00 12.55 2.72
C SER A 368 15.64 11.12 2.35
N SER A 369 14.79 10.48 3.16
CA SER A 369 14.15 9.23 2.77
C SER A 369 13.16 9.49 1.63
N ASN A 370 12.65 8.40 1.06
CA ASN A 370 11.52 8.48 0.15
C ASN A 370 10.36 9.24 0.84
N PRO A 371 9.67 10.15 0.15
CA PRO A 371 8.49 10.79 0.68
C PRO A 371 7.37 9.76 0.86
N THR A 372 6.48 10.02 1.80
CA THR A 372 5.28 9.24 2.03
C THR A 372 4.12 10.21 2.24
N LEU A 373 2.97 9.92 1.68
CA LEU A 373 1.78 10.75 1.75
C LEU A 373 0.79 10.18 2.76
N ALA A 374 0.30 11.01 3.68
CA ALA A 374 -0.76 10.66 4.63
C ALA A 374 -1.47 11.92 5.14
N ASP A 375 -2.75 11.81 5.44
CA ASP A 375 -3.51 12.87 6.11
C ASP A 375 -3.23 12.81 7.62
N ILE A 376 -2.20 13.55 8.06
CA ILE A 376 -1.70 13.49 9.44
C ILE A 376 -2.53 14.34 10.38
N ASP A 377 -3.04 15.47 9.93
CA ASP A 377 -3.85 16.36 10.77
C ASP A 377 -5.36 16.14 10.66
N GLY A 378 -5.81 15.22 9.81
CA GLY A 378 -7.21 14.84 9.67
C GLY A 378 -8.06 15.88 8.93
N ASP A 379 -7.43 16.71 8.09
CA ASP A 379 -8.15 17.76 7.35
C ASP A 379 -8.66 17.29 5.96
N GLY A 380 -8.41 16.03 5.62
CA GLY A 380 -8.82 15.40 4.37
C GLY A 380 -7.86 15.62 3.21
N ARG A 381 -6.71 16.23 3.41
CA ARG A 381 -5.65 16.40 2.41
C ARG A 381 -4.40 15.61 2.82
N LEU A 382 -3.75 14.98 1.85
CA LEU A 382 -2.54 14.22 2.13
C LEU A 382 -1.34 15.14 2.34
N ASP A 383 -0.72 15.07 3.53
CA ASP A 383 0.51 15.75 3.88
C ASP A 383 1.73 14.96 3.35
N ILE A 384 2.87 15.63 3.24
CA ILE A 384 4.12 15.00 2.81
C ILE A 384 5.01 14.73 4.02
N ILE A 385 5.35 13.48 4.25
CA ILE A 385 6.25 13.05 5.31
C ILE A 385 7.59 12.63 4.70
N VAL A 386 8.70 13.18 5.19
CA VAL A 386 10.05 12.79 4.76
C VAL A 386 10.96 12.54 5.95
N GLY A 387 11.69 11.44 5.90
CA GLY A 387 12.74 11.16 6.87
C GLY A 387 14.02 11.93 6.51
N ASN A 388 14.66 12.49 7.50
CA ASN A 388 15.92 13.20 7.38
C ASN A 388 17.01 12.46 8.15
N GLY A 389 17.91 11.79 7.43
CA GLY A 389 19.03 11.07 8.00
C GLY A 389 20.35 11.76 7.79
N THR A 390 21.31 11.52 8.68
CA THR A 390 22.70 12.00 8.52
C THR A 390 23.66 10.86 8.69
N CYS A 391 24.62 10.77 7.80
CA CYS A 391 25.76 9.87 7.96
C CYS A 391 26.78 10.49 8.92
N GLY A 392 26.60 10.27 10.25
CA GLY A 392 27.62 10.66 11.24
C GLY A 392 27.09 11.40 12.47
N LEU A 393 27.95 11.56 13.46
CA LEU A 393 27.67 12.04 14.82
C LEU A 393 27.24 13.53 14.94
N CYS A 394 26.82 14.20 13.88
CA CYS A 394 26.89 15.68 13.84
C CYS A 394 25.55 16.39 13.64
N SER A 395 24.43 15.72 13.48
CA SER A 395 23.15 16.40 13.18
C SER A 395 21.95 15.66 13.68
N PRO A 396 20.85 16.37 14.01
CA PRO A 396 19.61 15.70 14.35
C PRO A 396 19.07 14.96 13.11
N SER A 397 18.82 13.67 13.26
CA SER A 397 17.99 12.90 12.37
C SER A 397 16.54 12.93 12.86
N GLY A 398 15.58 12.74 11.99
CA GLY A 398 14.18 12.80 12.35
C GLY A 398 13.25 12.80 11.14
N ILE A 399 12.03 13.20 11.35
CA ILE A 399 10.98 13.31 10.33
C ILE A 399 10.60 14.77 10.16
N SER A 400 10.37 15.19 8.92
CA SER A 400 9.71 16.44 8.58
C SER A 400 8.33 16.15 8.01
N ILE A 401 7.32 16.91 8.42
CA ILE A 401 5.97 16.84 7.89
C ILE A 401 5.65 18.18 7.24
N LEU A 402 5.26 18.14 5.99
CA LEU A 402 4.87 19.30 5.20
C LEU A 402 3.37 19.25 5.02
N ARG A 403 2.67 20.15 5.71
CA ARG A 403 1.21 20.19 5.70
C ARG A 403 0.68 20.63 4.34
N ASN A 404 -0.27 19.88 3.81
CA ASN A 404 -0.95 20.21 2.56
C ASN A 404 -2.03 21.28 2.80
N ILE A 405 -1.84 22.45 2.20
CA ILE A 405 -2.79 23.55 2.20
C ILE A 405 -3.31 23.85 0.78
N SER A 406 -3.24 22.87 -0.12
CA SER A 406 -3.72 22.98 -1.50
C SER A 406 -5.20 23.33 -1.57
N THR A 407 -5.58 23.91 -2.70
CA THR A 407 -6.96 24.18 -3.08
C THR A 407 -7.23 23.51 -4.42
N ASP A 408 -8.48 23.37 -4.83
CA ASP A 408 -8.90 22.74 -6.09
C ASP A 408 -8.20 23.28 -7.37
N SER A 409 -7.36 24.27 -7.26
CA SER A 409 -6.68 24.92 -8.41
C SER A 409 -5.22 25.26 -8.20
N GLU A 410 -4.66 25.02 -7.01
CA GLU A 410 -3.28 25.41 -6.69
C GLU A 410 -2.70 24.47 -5.62
N LEU A 411 -1.58 23.81 -5.94
CA LEU A 411 -0.81 23.03 -4.97
C LEU A 411 -0.10 23.97 -4.00
N GLY A 412 -0.26 23.70 -2.70
CA GLY A 412 0.36 24.49 -1.64
C GLY A 412 0.75 23.64 -0.45
N PHE A 413 1.95 23.85 0.08
CA PHE A 413 2.46 23.15 1.27
C PHE A 413 3.06 24.13 2.25
N GLU A 414 2.81 23.92 3.53
CA GLU A 414 3.36 24.69 4.62
C GLU A 414 4.32 23.82 5.45
N TYR A 415 5.49 24.36 5.74
CA TYR A 415 6.48 23.69 6.57
C TYR A 415 7.15 24.71 7.49
N GLU A 416 7.09 24.45 8.79
CA GLU A 416 7.83 25.21 9.80
C GLU A 416 8.87 24.31 10.50
N TYR A 417 9.88 24.92 11.13
CA TYR A 417 10.89 24.14 11.88
C TYR A 417 10.27 23.33 13.04
N SER A 418 9.15 23.76 13.59
CA SER A 418 8.36 23.03 14.59
C SER A 418 7.86 21.68 14.08
N ASP A 419 7.73 21.53 12.76
CA ASP A 419 7.25 20.32 12.09
C ASP A 419 8.39 19.32 11.82
N PHE A 420 9.56 19.54 12.44
CA PHE A 420 10.67 18.60 12.48
C PHE A 420 10.71 17.85 13.81
N TYR A 421 10.41 16.57 13.75
CA TYR A 421 10.42 15.66 14.89
C TYR A 421 11.78 14.96 14.99
N GLN A 422 12.61 15.44 15.89
CA GLN A 422 13.97 14.94 16.08
C GLN A 422 13.98 13.62 16.82
N TYR A 423 14.74 12.65 16.31
CA TYR A 423 15.02 11.40 17.02
C TYR A 423 16.04 11.60 18.15
N GLU A 424 15.84 10.88 19.26
CA GLU A 424 16.77 10.91 20.40
C GLU A 424 18.12 10.24 20.11
N SER A 425 18.17 9.31 19.13
CA SER A 425 19.35 8.57 18.74
C SER A 425 19.80 8.97 17.33
N ASN A 426 21.05 8.62 16.96
CA ASN A 426 21.59 8.83 15.61
C ASN A 426 20.97 7.88 14.57
N SER A 427 19.65 7.76 14.60
CA SER A 427 18.86 6.97 13.69
C SER A 427 18.91 7.55 12.28
N LEU A 428 18.92 6.68 11.28
CA LEU A 428 18.84 7.05 9.86
C LEU A 428 17.52 6.50 9.32
N PRO A 429 16.42 7.28 9.33
CA PRO A 429 15.18 6.82 8.75
C PRO A 429 15.38 6.61 7.24
N VAL A 430 15.13 5.39 6.77
CA VAL A 430 15.31 4.97 5.38
C VAL A 430 13.97 4.86 4.67
N GLY A 431 12.97 4.30 5.34
CA GLY A 431 11.60 4.19 4.86
C GLY A 431 10.61 4.65 5.91
N ILE A 432 9.41 4.97 5.47
CA ILE A 432 8.28 5.38 6.30
C ILE A 432 7.09 4.51 5.94
N SER A 433 6.41 3.97 6.94
CA SER A 433 5.13 3.30 6.83
C SER A 433 4.10 4.03 7.69
N ILE A 434 2.85 3.93 7.32
CA ILE A 434 1.73 4.61 8.00
C ILE A 434 0.70 3.56 8.37
N SER A 435 0.23 3.59 9.62
CA SER A 435 -0.82 2.69 10.11
C SER A 435 -1.41 3.27 11.40
N ASP A 436 -2.69 3.07 11.65
CA ASP A 436 -3.27 3.31 12.97
C ASP A 436 -2.92 2.11 13.87
N LEU A 437 -1.89 2.27 14.70
CA LEU A 437 -1.40 1.21 15.60
C LEU A 437 -2.10 1.18 16.95
N ASN A 438 -2.82 2.26 17.28
CA ASN A 438 -3.45 2.43 18.59
C ASN A 438 -4.98 2.48 18.53
N GLY A 439 -5.59 2.42 17.35
CA GLY A 439 -7.03 2.39 17.14
C GLY A 439 -7.74 3.72 17.36
N ASP A 440 -7.03 4.85 17.43
CA ASP A 440 -7.64 6.16 17.71
C ASP A 440 -8.17 6.88 16.46
N GLY A 441 -8.05 6.23 15.30
CA GLY A 441 -8.53 6.76 14.01
C GLY A 441 -7.56 7.72 13.33
N LYS A 442 -6.33 7.85 13.83
CA LYS A 442 -5.30 8.69 13.22
C LYS A 442 -4.14 7.84 12.73
N PRO A 443 -3.59 8.16 11.56
CA PRO A 443 -2.46 7.41 11.02
C PRO A 443 -1.18 7.69 11.82
N ASP A 444 -0.62 6.66 12.49
CA ASP A 444 0.67 6.72 13.19
C ASP A 444 1.83 6.55 12.21
N LEU A 445 3.02 7.01 12.60
CA LEU A 445 4.22 6.97 11.78
C LEU A 445 5.18 5.89 12.27
N LEU A 446 5.58 5.01 11.35
CA LEU A 446 6.64 4.03 11.57
C LEU A 446 7.82 4.34 10.66
N THR A 447 9.03 4.27 11.20
CA THR A 447 10.24 4.39 10.38
C THR A 447 11.21 3.27 10.68
N ASN A 448 11.87 2.77 9.65
CA ASN A 448 12.99 1.87 9.81
C ASN A 448 14.29 2.66 9.96
N ASP A 449 15.12 2.20 10.89
CA ASP A 449 16.40 2.81 11.21
C ASP A 449 17.55 1.93 10.73
N TRP A 450 18.38 2.46 9.88
CA TRP A 450 19.60 1.79 9.39
C TRP A 450 20.47 1.18 10.50
N MET A 451 20.34 1.61 11.73
CA MET A 451 21.12 1.11 12.89
C MET A 451 20.48 -0.09 13.59
N GLY A 452 19.46 -0.72 13.02
CA GLY A 452 18.89 -1.99 13.48
C GLY A 452 17.64 -1.85 14.35
N GLY A 453 16.87 -0.80 14.20
CA GLY A 453 15.61 -0.57 14.89
C GLY A 453 14.48 -0.12 13.98
N ILE A 454 13.30 -0.06 14.53
CA ILE A 454 12.17 0.70 14.03
C ILE A 454 11.76 1.73 15.08
N SER A 455 11.22 2.83 14.63
CA SER A 455 10.69 3.89 15.48
C SER A 455 9.22 4.09 15.19
N ILE A 456 8.41 4.19 16.24
CA ILE A 456 6.97 4.46 16.17
C ILE A 456 6.73 5.81 16.83
N MET A 457 5.98 6.69 16.17
CA MET A 457 5.49 7.95 16.70
C MET A 457 3.98 7.97 16.57
N VAL A 458 3.30 7.95 17.72
CA VAL A 458 1.85 8.01 17.79
C VAL A 458 1.37 9.40 17.38
N ASN A 459 0.35 9.44 16.55
CA ASN A 459 -0.22 10.67 16.01
C ASN A 459 -1.27 11.25 16.97
N SER A 460 -0.96 12.37 17.59
CA SER A 460 -1.89 13.13 18.44
C SER A 460 -2.40 14.42 17.80
N SER A 461 -2.28 14.53 16.46
CA SER A 461 -2.69 15.71 15.69
C SER A 461 -4.18 16.00 15.79
N THR A 462 -4.52 17.23 15.46
CA THR A 462 -5.89 17.70 15.27
C THR A 462 -5.93 18.60 14.05
N GLU A 463 -7.08 18.73 13.41
CA GLU A 463 -7.25 19.52 12.18
C GLU A 463 -6.47 20.86 12.22
N GLY A 464 -5.56 21.04 11.28
CA GLY A 464 -4.69 22.21 11.16
C GLY A 464 -3.53 22.27 12.16
N ASN A 465 -3.30 21.22 12.96
CA ASN A 465 -2.20 21.20 13.92
C ASN A 465 -1.57 19.80 14.03
N ILE A 466 -0.37 19.65 13.51
CA ILE A 466 0.38 18.41 13.55
C ILE A 466 1.06 18.25 14.91
N SER A 467 0.88 17.10 15.52
CA SER A 467 1.48 16.73 16.82
C SER A 467 1.76 15.23 16.86
N LEU A 468 2.98 14.85 17.17
CA LEU A 468 3.37 13.46 17.38
C LEU A 468 3.84 13.28 18.83
N GLU A 469 3.57 12.12 19.39
CA GLU A 469 4.06 11.76 20.72
C GLU A 469 5.55 11.41 20.72
N GLU A 470 6.10 11.15 21.91
CA GLU A 470 7.49 10.75 22.07
C GLU A 470 7.76 9.42 21.37
N GLN A 471 8.87 9.36 20.66
CA GLN A 471 9.30 8.20 19.88
C GLN A 471 9.43 6.92 20.73
N MET A 472 8.78 5.85 20.31
CA MET A 472 9.02 4.49 20.79
C MET A 472 10.03 3.79 19.87
N GLN A 473 11.10 3.22 20.45
CA GLN A 473 12.11 2.48 19.69
C GLN A 473 12.03 0.98 19.97
N ILE A 474 12.09 0.19 18.89
CA ILE A 474 12.05 -1.27 18.94
C ILE A 474 13.25 -1.81 18.16
N GLY A 475 14.11 -2.59 18.84
CA GLY A 475 15.25 -3.23 18.19
C GLY A 475 14.80 -4.42 17.35
N VAL A 476 15.12 -4.41 16.06
CA VAL A 476 14.81 -5.52 15.14
C VAL A 476 16.08 -6.23 14.64
N GLY A 477 17.25 -5.70 14.98
CA GLY A 477 18.54 -6.19 14.50
C GLY A 477 18.80 -5.91 13.02
N GLY A 478 19.98 -6.25 12.54
CA GLY A 478 20.35 -6.10 11.12
C GLY A 478 20.30 -4.68 10.58
N PHE A 479 19.97 -4.57 9.30
CA PHE A 479 19.70 -3.31 8.60
C PHE A 479 18.29 -3.37 8.00
N PRO A 480 17.26 -2.88 8.69
CA PRO A 480 15.92 -2.85 8.17
C PRO A 480 15.82 -1.89 6.98
N LEU A 481 15.29 -2.37 5.85
CA LEU A 481 15.18 -1.60 4.61
C LEU A 481 13.75 -1.22 4.26
N SER A 482 12.77 -2.05 4.60
CA SER A 482 11.37 -1.81 4.31
C SER A 482 10.48 -2.28 5.47
N ILE A 483 9.34 -1.62 5.63
CA ILE A 483 8.30 -1.92 6.62
C ILE A 483 6.97 -1.99 5.90
N ALA A 484 6.15 -2.98 6.24
CA ALA A 484 4.75 -3.07 5.90
C ALA A 484 3.94 -3.37 7.15
N THR A 485 2.68 -2.95 7.17
CA THR A 485 1.76 -3.16 8.29
C THR A 485 0.44 -3.69 7.78
N ALA A 486 -0.11 -4.71 8.42
CA ALA A 486 -1.46 -5.22 8.21
C ALA A 486 -1.85 -6.11 9.40
N ASP A 487 -3.12 -6.31 9.62
CA ASP A 487 -3.62 -7.34 10.53
C ASP A 487 -3.40 -8.71 9.89
N LEU A 488 -2.40 -9.45 10.36
CA LEU A 488 -2.01 -10.76 9.83
C LEU A 488 -2.61 -11.92 10.62
N ASN A 489 -3.17 -11.66 11.80
CA ASN A 489 -3.70 -12.67 12.71
C ASN A 489 -5.21 -12.52 12.96
N MET A 490 -5.87 -11.61 12.28
CA MET A 490 -7.30 -11.33 12.35
C MET A 490 -7.79 -10.89 13.75
N ASP A 491 -6.90 -10.25 14.54
CA ASP A 491 -7.25 -9.71 15.86
C ASP A 491 -7.61 -8.23 15.86
N SER A 492 -7.74 -7.64 14.67
CA SER A 492 -8.02 -6.22 14.39
C SER A 492 -6.86 -5.26 14.67
N THR A 493 -5.75 -5.72 15.24
CA THR A 493 -4.56 -4.89 15.41
C THR A 493 -3.54 -5.15 14.31
N PRO A 494 -2.93 -4.11 13.70
CA PRO A 494 -1.98 -4.33 12.63
C PRO A 494 -0.62 -4.80 13.17
N GLU A 495 -0.09 -5.87 12.61
CA GLU A 495 1.30 -6.29 12.78
C GLU A 495 2.25 -5.46 11.95
N ILE A 496 3.53 -5.49 12.36
CA ILE A 496 4.61 -4.81 11.65
C ILE A 496 5.55 -5.83 11.04
N VAL A 497 5.67 -5.83 9.71
CA VAL A 497 6.58 -6.71 8.97
C VAL A 497 7.79 -5.92 8.51
N VAL A 498 8.99 -6.42 8.81
CA VAL A 498 10.25 -5.73 8.51
C VAL A 498 11.15 -6.60 7.63
N ALA A 499 11.52 -6.06 6.47
CA ALA A 499 12.53 -6.66 5.60
C ALA A 499 13.93 -6.20 5.99
N ASN A 500 14.84 -7.15 6.25
CA ASN A 500 16.22 -6.90 6.67
C ASN A 500 17.25 -7.32 5.62
N TRP A 501 18.28 -6.50 5.44
CA TRP A 501 19.44 -6.80 4.58
C TRP A 501 20.43 -7.82 5.18
N GLU A 502 20.55 -7.89 6.49
CA GLU A 502 21.50 -8.80 7.16
C GLU A 502 20.85 -10.11 7.66
N VAL A 503 21.60 -10.85 8.43
CA VAL A 503 21.43 -12.24 8.85
C VAL A 503 20.05 -12.59 9.44
N GLU A 504 19.27 -11.60 9.81
CA GLU A 504 18.01 -11.80 10.52
C GLU A 504 16.79 -11.91 9.60
N GLY A 505 16.94 -11.56 8.32
CA GLY A 505 15.93 -11.77 7.28
C GLY A 505 14.61 -11.01 7.52
N LEU A 506 13.49 -11.72 7.42
CA LEU A 506 12.17 -11.19 7.64
C LEU A 506 11.83 -11.18 9.13
N ARG A 507 11.20 -10.11 9.63
CA ARG A 507 10.68 -10.01 11.00
C ARG A 507 9.19 -9.68 10.96
N VAL A 508 8.39 -10.38 11.74
CA VAL A 508 7.03 -10.00 12.07
C VAL A 508 6.99 -9.60 13.54
N ILE A 509 6.44 -8.47 13.83
CA ILE A 509 6.36 -7.89 15.16
C ILE A 509 4.87 -7.75 15.48
N HIS A 510 4.45 -8.45 16.52
CA HIS A 510 3.05 -8.45 16.92
C HIS A 510 2.70 -7.17 17.68
N ASN A 511 1.50 -6.69 17.43
CA ASN A 511 0.82 -5.67 18.21
C ASN A 511 -0.19 -6.36 19.12
N PHE A 512 0.12 -6.51 20.40
CA PHE A 512 -0.75 -7.11 21.41
C PHE A 512 -1.60 -6.08 22.16
N LEU A 513 -1.90 -4.96 21.52
CA LEU A 513 -2.77 -3.97 22.12
C LEU A 513 -4.17 -4.56 22.30
N PRO A 514 -4.69 -4.61 23.55
CA PRO A 514 -6.01 -5.18 23.76
C PRO A 514 -7.09 -4.39 23.01
N VAL A 515 -7.93 -5.08 22.25
CA VAL A 515 -9.05 -4.50 21.52
C VAL A 515 -10.33 -4.65 22.33
N ASN A 516 -11.14 -3.61 22.32
CA ASN A 516 -12.42 -3.60 22.99
C ASN A 516 -13.53 -4.09 22.06
N TYR A 517 -13.75 -5.37 22.01
CA TYR A 517 -14.82 -5.97 21.22
C TYR A 517 -16.22 -5.81 21.83
N SER A 518 -16.33 -5.09 22.97
CA SER A 518 -17.61 -4.89 23.63
C SER A 518 -18.55 -4.05 22.76
N GLY A 519 -19.44 -4.69 22.05
CA GLY A 519 -20.46 -4.03 21.24
C GLY A 519 -20.59 -4.52 19.79
N ILE A 520 -19.72 -5.39 19.33
CA ILE A 520 -19.93 -6.07 18.05
C ILE A 520 -21.13 -7.01 18.23
N GLN A 521 -22.20 -6.69 17.51
CA GLN A 521 -23.43 -7.47 17.63
C GLN A 521 -23.23 -8.85 17.04
N GLY A 522 -23.32 -9.89 17.86
CA GLY A 522 -23.07 -11.28 17.47
C GLY A 522 -21.75 -11.86 17.97
N ASP A 523 -20.76 -11.05 18.30
CA ASP A 523 -19.53 -11.47 18.95
C ASP A 523 -19.78 -11.70 20.46
N LEU A 524 -20.02 -12.93 20.83
CA LEU A 524 -20.44 -13.29 22.20
C LEU A 524 -19.28 -13.73 23.08
N ASN A 525 -18.18 -14.15 22.48
CA ASN A 525 -16.95 -14.49 23.20
C ASN A 525 -16.03 -13.27 23.38
N GLY A 526 -16.25 -12.18 22.60
CA GLY A 526 -15.49 -10.94 22.67
C GLY A 526 -14.11 -11.05 22.03
N ASP A 527 -13.96 -11.92 21.02
CA ASP A 527 -12.67 -12.09 20.31
C ASP A 527 -12.57 -11.26 19.01
N GLY A 528 -13.64 -10.52 18.67
CA GLY A 528 -13.70 -9.64 17.50
C GLY A 528 -14.16 -10.33 16.23
N MET A 529 -14.42 -11.63 16.26
CA MET A 529 -14.96 -12.39 15.13
C MET A 529 -16.37 -12.86 15.44
N ILE A 530 -17.22 -12.95 14.41
CA ILE A 530 -18.51 -13.62 14.53
C ILE A 530 -18.37 -14.98 13.87
N ASP A 531 -18.12 -16.01 14.66
CA ASP A 531 -17.84 -17.36 14.15
C ASP A 531 -18.66 -18.47 14.82
N ILE A 532 -18.24 -19.72 14.62
CA ILE A 532 -18.92 -20.89 15.18
C ILE A 532 -18.90 -20.90 16.73
N LEU A 533 -17.92 -20.25 17.36
CA LEU A 533 -17.82 -20.20 18.82
C LEU A 533 -18.92 -19.30 19.38
N ASP A 534 -19.23 -18.18 18.72
CA ASP A 534 -20.34 -17.30 19.09
C ASP A 534 -21.69 -18.00 18.93
N ILE A 535 -21.84 -18.74 17.83
CA ILE A 535 -23.03 -19.55 17.62
C ILE A 535 -23.22 -20.60 18.75
N ILE A 536 -22.14 -21.21 19.23
CA ILE A 536 -22.17 -22.14 20.34
C ILE A 536 -22.57 -21.41 21.65
N ILE A 537 -22.05 -20.23 21.89
CA ILE A 537 -22.42 -19.40 23.06
C ILE A 537 -23.88 -18.97 22.93
N LEU A 538 -24.30 -18.47 21.78
CA LEU A 538 -25.69 -18.09 21.50
C LEU A 538 -26.68 -19.24 21.76
N VAL A 539 -26.34 -20.44 21.29
CA VAL A 539 -27.17 -21.64 21.54
C VAL A 539 -27.26 -21.95 23.03
N ASN A 540 -26.15 -21.84 23.77
CA ASN A 540 -26.14 -22.07 25.22
C ASN A 540 -26.97 -20.99 25.95
N MET A 541 -26.86 -19.73 25.60
CA MET A 541 -27.68 -18.64 26.16
C MET A 541 -29.19 -18.87 25.92
N ILE A 542 -29.57 -19.30 24.71
CA ILE A 542 -30.96 -19.63 24.39
C ILE A 542 -31.45 -20.82 25.25
N LEU A 543 -30.59 -21.83 25.47
CA LEU A 543 -30.95 -23.00 26.29
C LEU A 543 -31.04 -22.68 27.79
N ASP A 544 -30.29 -21.73 28.27
CA ASP A 544 -30.23 -21.32 29.67
C ASP A 544 -31.17 -20.14 29.99
N ASP A 545 -31.96 -19.67 28.99
CA ASP A 545 -32.89 -18.53 29.08
C ASP A 545 -32.17 -17.23 29.53
N GLU A 546 -30.90 -17.06 29.09
CA GLU A 546 -30.08 -15.85 29.32
C GLU A 546 -30.29 -14.87 28.18
N TYR A 547 -30.34 -13.56 28.52
CA TYR A 547 -30.49 -12.48 27.53
C TYR A 547 -29.25 -11.58 27.47
N SER A 548 -28.84 -11.25 26.24
CA SER A 548 -27.83 -10.26 25.96
C SER A 548 -28.24 -9.40 24.77
N THR A 549 -28.04 -8.10 24.84
CA THR A 549 -28.31 -7.19 23.73
C THR A 549 -27.38 -7.42 22.55
N ILE A 550 -26.18 -7.96 22.77
CA ILE A 550 -25.21 -8.31 21.74
C ILE A 550 -25.67 -9.58 20.98
N ALA A 551 -26.38 -10.47 21.69
CA ALA A 551 -26.90 -11.71 21.12
C ALA A 551 -28.26 -11.55 20.39
N ASP A 552 -28.97 -10.44 20.63
CA ASP A 552 -30.27 -10.12 20.01
C ASP A 552 -30.03 -9.47 18.62
N LEU A 553 -29.74 -10.31 17.63
CA LEU A 553 -29.37 -9.88 16.27
C LEU A 553 -30.52 -9.29 15.47
N ASN A 554 -31.74 -9.46 15.94
CA ASN A 554 -32.95 -8.95 15.28
C ASN A 554 -33.60 -7.78 16.03
N GLU A 555 -33.07 -7.44 17.23
CA GLU A 555 -33.51 -6.35 18.08
C GLU A 555 -34.98 -6.46 18.53
N ASP A 556 -35.52 -7.69 18.65
CA ASP A 556 -36.92 -7.90 19.07
C ASP A 556 -37.11 -8.03 20.59
N GLY A 557 -36.00 -8.07 21.34
CA GLY A 557 -35.97 -8.17 22.80
C GLY A 557 -36.14 -9.59 23.32
N GLU A 558 -36.08 -10.60 22.46
CA GLU A 558 -36.14 -12.02 22.81
C GLU A 558 -34.97 -12.76 22.16
N LEU A 559 -34.28 -13.62 22.90
CA LEU A 559 -33.24 -14.50 22.36
C LEU A 559 -33.85 -15.84 21.98
N ASN A 560 -33.82 -16.20 20.71
CA ASN A 560 -34.41 -17.40 20.22
C ASN A 560 -33.69 -17.94 18.96
N ILE A 561 -34.21 -19.00 18.33
CA ILE A 561 -33.57 -19.67 17.20
C ILE A 561 -33.44 -18.79 15.93
N LEU A 562 -34.10 -17.64 15.88
CA LEU A 562 -34.04 -16.75 14.73
C LEU A 562 -32.70 -16.03 14.67
N GLU A 563 -32.05 -15.80 15.81
CA GLU A 563 -30.71 -15.20 15.91
C GLU A 563 -29.66 -16.11 15.27
N ILE A 564 -29.76 -17.44 15.51
CA ILE A 564 -28.83 -18.42 14.91
C ILE A 564 -28.85 -18.38 13.37
N GLY A 565 -30.04 -18.09 12.79
CA GLY A 565 -30.16 -17.95 11.34
C GLY A 565 -29.59 -16.64 10.77
N ARG A 566 -29.32 -15.65 11.61
CA ARG A 566 -28.72 -14.36 11.22
C ARG A 566 -27.21 -14.29 11.49
N ALA A 567 -26.74 -15.02 12.48
CA ALA A 567 -25.30 -15.18 12.73
C ALA A 567 -24.55 -15.97 11.62
N HIS A 568 -25.25 -16.33 10.55
CA HIS A 568 -24.72 -17.17 9.47
C HIS A 568 -24.87 -16.49 8.09
N VAL A 569 -25.08 -15.16 8.05
CA VAL A 569 -25.24 -14.43 6.78
C VAL A 569 -24.22 -13.34 6.68
#